data_cc4997e20f0969e3f096bd99b59dc64e
#
_entry.id   cc4997e20f0969e3f096bd99b59dc64e
#
_cell.length_a   1.000
_cell.length_b   1.000
_cell.length_c   1.000
_cell.angle_alpha   90.00
_cell.angle_beta   90.00
_cell.angle_gamma   90.00
#
_symmetry.space_group_name_H-M   'P 1'
#
loop_
_entity.id
_entity.type
_entity.pdbx_description
1 polymer ?
#
loop_
_entity_poly.entity_id
_entity_poly.type
_entity_poly.pdbx_seq_one_letter_code
_entity_poly.pdbx_strand_id
1 'polypeptide(L)'
;MNTRRTLLAGLASATATALLPSWVSAQNTAFDHSHAAWTTLLKKHLVVQRAGQASQMRYAGMAADRSAMKAYLGTLSALSAATFESFSKPQQMAFLINAYNAYTVELILTRYPKLDSIKDIGSVFQSPWKPKFIKLLGTEMSLDNIEHDTLRARGRFDDPRVHFAVNCASIGCPALREEAFTADRLEVQLEEQASRFMSDRSRNRWSAQGETLEVSKIFDWFGEDFRLGHKGITSLNAFFARYADKLADTPAERERIKGGQTKVAFLDYDWKLNDAKA
;
A
#
# COMPACT_ATOMS: atom_id res chain seq x y z
N MET A 1 -55.50 -51.53 71.00
CA MET A 1 -55.03 -50.13 70.99
C MET A 1 -53.91 -50.03 69.90
N ASN A 2 -54.32 -49.59 68.71
CA ASN A 2 -53.41 -49.54 67.54
C ASN A 2 -53.08 -48.09 67.19
N THR A 3 -51.83 -47.69 67.32
CA THR A 3 -51.35 -46.39 66.93
C THR A 3 -50.72 -46.47 65.52
N ARG A 4 -51.38 -45.88 64.54
CA ARG A 4 -50.85 -45.74 63.17
C ARG A 4 -49.88 -44.57 63.11
N ARG A 5 -48.67 -44.86 62.68
CA ARG A 5 -47.66 -43.85 62.32
C ARG A 5 -47.79 -43.53 60.83
N THR A 6 -48.13 -42.27 60.53
CA THR A 6 -48.15 -41.72 59.16
C THR A 6 -46.76 -41.25 58.80
N LEU A 7 -46.15 -41.76 57.72
CA LEU A 7 -44.92 -41.32 57.10
C LEU A 7 -45.27 -40.24 56.07
N LEU A 8 -44.78 -39.03 56.27
CA LEU A 8 -44.77 -37.95 55.28
C LEU A 8 -43.52 -38.08 54.38
N ALA A 9 -43.73 -38.38 53.09
CA ALA A 9 -42.72 -38.36 52.06
C ALA A 9 -42.58 -36.94 51.53
N GLY A 10 -41.48 -36.25 51.78
CA GLY A 10 -41.16 -34.97 51.19
C GLY A 10 -40.57 -35.14 49.79
N LEU A 11 -41.24 -34.61 48.76
CA LEU A 11 -40.71 -34.48 47.40
C LEU A 11 -39.78 -33.24 47.35
N ALA A 12 -38.49 -33.48 47.15
CA ALA A 12 -37.56 -32.44 46.82
C ALA A 12 -37.56 -32.23 45.30
N SER A 13 -38.10 -31.11 44.84
CA SER A 13 -38.00 -30.67 43.45
C SER A 13 -36.64 -30.04 43.16
N ALA A 14 -35.79 -30.74 42.42
CA ALA A 14 -34.54 -30.19 41.92
C ALA A 14 -34.84 -29.36 40.62
N THR A 15 -34.77 -28.06 40.74
CA THR A 15 -34.77 -27.15 39.56
C THR A 15 -33.41 -27.17 38.88
N ALA A 16 -33.29 -27.85 37.76
CA ALA A 16 -32.12 -27.79 36.90
C ALA A 16 -32.12 -26.47 36.12
N THR A 17 -31.26 -25.54 36.50
CA THR A 17 -31.04 -24.32 35.74
C THR A 17 -30.15 -24.66 34.53
N ALA A 18 -30.76 -24.76 33.36
CA ALA A 18 -30.00 -24.93 32.10
C ALA A 18 -29.25 -23.63 31.77
N LEU A 19 -27.94 -23.64 31.92
CA LEU A 19 -27.05 -22.61 31.40
C LEU A 19 -27.05 -22.73 29.87
N LEU A 20 -27.80 -21.88 29.19
CA LEU A 20 -27.68 -21.74 27.74
C LEU A 20 -26.32 -21.13 27.41
N PRO A 21 -25.53 -21.73 26.49
CA PRO A 21 -24.29 -21.10 26.04
C PRO A 21 -24.63 -19.77 25.37
N SER A 22 -24.08 -18.68 25.91
CA SER A 22 -24.11 -17.36 25.28
C SER A 22 -23.34 -17.47 23.97
N TRP A 23 -24.04 -17.60 22.87
CA TRP A 23 -23.47 -17.38 21.54
C TRP A 23 -23.08 -15.92 21.47
N VAL A 24 -21.80 -15.62 21.72
CA VAL A 24 -21.21 -14.35 21.40
C VAL A 24 -21.29 -14.24 19.88
N SER A 25 -22.31 -13.53 19.41
CA SER A 25 -22.39 -13.09 18.02
C SER A 25 -21.10 -12.30 17.75
N ALA A 26 -20.16 -12.89 17.02
CA ALA A 26 -19.09 -12.13 16.43
C ALA A 26 -19.77 -11.03 15.60
N GLN A 27 -19.74 -9.79 16.09
CA GLN A 27 -20.21 -8.66 15.31
C GLN A 27 -19.38 -8.66 14.03
N ASN A 28 -20.04 -8.97 12.93
CA ASN A 28 -19.47 -8.86 11.60
C ASN A 28 -19.38 -7.35 11.30
N THR A 29 -18.41 -6.68 11.95
CA THR A 29 -18.14 -5.27 11.68
C THR A 29 -17.68 -5.18 10.23
N ALA A 30 -18.45 -4.43 9.43
CA ALA A 30 -18.10 -4.17 8.04
C ALA A 30 -16.64 -3.65 7.98
N PHE A 31 -15.89 -4.03 6.94
CA PHE A 31 -14.53 -3.58 6.75
C PHE A 31 -14.48 -2.04 6.67
N ASP A 32 -13.54 -1.42 7.40
CA ASP A 32 -13.33 0.03 7.36
C ASP A 32 -12.59 0.44 6.08
N HIS A 33 -13.35 0.83 5.07
CA HIS A 33 -12.81 1.34 3.80
C HIS A 33 -12.14 2.71 3.89
N SER A 34 -12.25 3.41 5.02
CA SER A 34 -11.51 4.67 5.26
C SER A 34 -10.05 4.43 5.63
N HIS A 35 -9.70 3.20 6.05
CA HIS A 35 -8.40 2.85 6.58
C HIS A 35 -7.88 3.86 7.64
N ALA A 36 -8.79 4.31 8.52
CA ALA A 36 -8.53 5.40 9.47
C ALA A 36 -7.31 5.12 10.37
N ALA A 37 -7.16 3.87 10.83
CA ALA A 37 -6.01 3.47 11.66
C ALA A 37 -4.67 3.63 10.92
N TRP A 38 -4.60 3.29 9.63
CA TRP A 38 -3.42 3.49 8.80
C TRP A 38 -3.13 4.96 8.56
N THR A 39 -4.15 5.75 8.24
CA THR A 39 -4.04 7.22 8.11
C THR A 39 -3.48 7.86 9.39
N THR A 40 -3.92 7.41 10.57
CA THR A 40 -3.42 7.91 11.86
C THR A 40 -1.92 7.64 12.02
N LEU A 41 -1.47 6.43 11.71
CA LEU A 41 -0.05 6.05 11.76
C LEU A 41 0.80 6.84 10.75
N LEU A 42 0.30 7.00 9.51
CA LEU A 42 0.98 7.79 8.49
C LEU A 42 1.16 9.25 8.94
N LYS A 43 0.09 9.90 9.40
CA LYS A 43 0.15 11.29 9.89
C LYS A 43 1.12 11.48 11.05
N LYS A 44 1.25 10.48 11.92
CA LYS A 44 2.16 10.53 13.08
C LYS A 44 3.63 10.33 12.70
N HIS A 45 3.91 9.43 11.74
CA HIS A 45 5.27 8.95 11.50
C HIS A 45 5.86 9.30 10.15
N LEU A 46 5.05 9.80 9.21
CA LEU A 46 5.57 10.21 7.90
C LEU A 46 6.06 11.66 7.94
N VAL A 47 7.21 11.89 7.33
CA VAL A 47 7.78 13.21 7.10
C VAL A 47 7.67 13.53 5.61
N VAL A 48 6.77 14.41 5.27
CA VAL A 48 6.60 14.89 3.90
C VAL A 48 7.68 15.93 3.60
N GLN A 49 8.31 15.80 2.46
CA GLN A 49 9.41 16.65 2.02
C GLN A 49 9.12 17.28 0.66
N ARG A 50 9.78 18.40 0.37
CA ARG A 50 9.73 19.05 -0.96
C ARG A 50 8.30 19.20 -1.48
N ALA A 51 7.40 19.77 -0.66
CA ALA A 51 5.99 19.98 -1.02
C ALA A 51 5.27 18.70 -1.52
N GLY A 52 5.59 17.55 -0.92
CA GLY A 52 4.96 16.28 -1.26
C GLY A 52 5.66 15.45 -2.33
N GLN A 53 6.74 15.95 -2.94
CA GLN A 53 7.48 15.22 -3.95
C GLN A 53 8.25 14.02 -3.39
N ALA A 54 8.63 14.07 -2.11
CA ALA A 54 9.28 12.97 -1.41
C ALA A 54 8.72 12.82 0.00
N SER A 55 8.93 11.65 0.59
CA SER A 55 8.59 11.38 1.98
C SER A 55 9.62 10.45 2.62
N GLN A 56 9.76 10.56 3.92
CA GLN A 56 10.55 9.65 4.75
C GLN A 56 9.69 9.14 5.92
N MET A 57 9.96 7.92 6.36
CA MET A 57 9.27 7.31 7.49
C MET A 57 10.14 7.38 8.74
N ARG A 58 9.58 7.84 9.87
CA ARG A 58 10.21 7.70 11.19
C ARG A 58 10.06 6.27 11.68
N TYR A 59 10.92 5.37 11.20
CA TYR A 59 10.82 3.95 11.55
C TYR A 59 10.99 3.69 13.04
N ALA A 60 11.81 4.46 13.75
CA ALA A 60 11.92 4.36 15.21
C ALA A 60 10.58 4.66 15.91
N GLY A 61 9.87 5.71 15.48
CA GLY A 61 8.54 6.04 15.98
C GLY A 61 7.50 5.00 15.64
N MET A 62 7.52 4.49 14.39
CA MET A 62 6.62 3.42 13.97
C MET A 62 6.88 2.12 14.74
N ALA A 63 8.14 1.80 15.07
CA ALA A 63 8.50 0.67 15.93
C ALA A 63 7.93 0.81 17.34
N ALA A 64 7.88 2.02 17.90
CA ALA A 64 7.24 2.27 19.21
C ALA A 64 5.72 2.05 19.15
N ASP A 65 5.08 2.35 18.03
CA ASP A 65 3.64 2.12 17.80
C ASP A 65 3.33 0.78 17.08
N ARG A 66 4.27 -0.17 17.07
CA ARG A 66 4.13 -1.43 16.32
C ARG A 66 2.89 -2.24 16.70
N SER A 67 2.39 -2.10 17.93
CA SER A 67 1.14 -2.75 18.35
C SER A 67 -0.07 -2.22 17.57
N ALA A 68 -0.17 -0.90 17.39
CA ALA A 68 -1.21 -0.29 16.56
C ALA A 68 -1.08 -0.67 15.08
N MET A 69 0.16 -0.72 14.58
CA MET A 69 0.46 -1.21 13.23
C MET A 69 -0.02 -2.65 13.03
N LYS A 70 0.31 -3.56 13.96
CA LYS A 70 -0.14 -4.96 13.91
C LYS A 70 -1.66 -5.10 14.03
N ALA A 71 -2.32 -4.26 14.82
CA ALA A 71 -3.77 -4.23 14.89
C ALA A 71 -4.38 -3.90 13.53
N TYR A 72 -3.87 -2.87 12.84
CA TYR A 72 -4.30 -2.55 11.48
C TYR A 72 -4.04 -3.69 10.49
N LEU A 73 -2.83 -4.28 10.48
CA LEU A 73 -2.52 -5.44 9.64
C LEU A 73 -3.45 -6.62 9.93
N GLY A 74 -3.86 -6.80 11.19
CA GLY A 74 -4.84 -7.79 11.60
C GLY A 74 -6.20 -7.60 10.95
N THR A 75 -6.67 -6.35 10.79
CA THR A 75 -7.93 -6.06 10.08
C THR A 75 -7.86 -6.42 8.60
N LEU A 76 -6.70 -6.18 7.95
CA LEU A 76 -6.48 -6.58 6.56
C LEU A 76 -6.45 -8.11 6.42
N SER A 77 -5.74 -8.79 7.33
CA SER A 77 -5.59 -10.26 7.32
C SER A 77 -6.90 -11.00 7.61
N ALA A 78 -7.82 -10.39 8.35
CA ALA A 78 -9.11 -10.97 8.68
C ALA A 78 -10.10 -10.98 7.49
N LEU A 79 -9.83 -10.17 6.45
CA LEU A 79 -10.70 -10.07 5.29
C LEU A 79 -10.64 -11.35 4.45
N SER A 80 -11.81 -11.95 4.18
CA SER A 80 -11.90 -13.12 3.31
C SER A 80 -11.77 -12.74 1.83
N ALA A 81 -11.31 -13.68 0.99
CA ALA A 81 -11.30 -13.48 -0.46
C ALA A 81 -12.70 -13.20 -1.02
N ALA A 82 -13.72 -13.90 -0.52
CA ALA A 82 -15.10 -13.70 -0.97
C ALA A 82 -15.61 -12.28 -0.66
N THR A 83 -15.31 -11.76 0.53
CA THR A 83 -15.65 -10.37 0.89
C THR A 83 -14.90 -9.38 0.02
N PHE A 84 -13.60 -9.60 -0.20
CA PHE A 84 -12.79 -8.74 -1.07
C PHE A 84 -13.32 -8.71 -2.51
N GLU A 85 -13.71 -9.84 -3.08
CA GLU A 85 -14.28 -9.88 -4.45
C GLU A 85 -15.66 -9.20 -4.55
N SER A 86 -16.38 -9.02 -3.44
CA SER A 86 -17.62 -8.24 -3.40
C SER A 86 -17.39 -6.72 -3.41
N PHE A 87 -16.17 -6.27 -3.18
CA PHE A 87 -15.80 -4.84 -3.21
C PHE A 87 -15.83 -4.30 -4.64
N SER A 88 -16.15 -3.01 -4.77
CA SER A 88 -15.98 -2.30 -6.03
C SER A 88 -14.48 -2.27 -6.44
N LYS A 89 -14.20 -2.13 -7.72
CA LYS A 89 -12.80 -2.03 -8.22
C LYS A 89 -11.98 -0.95 -7.51
N PRO A 90 -12.49 0.29 -7.26
CA PRO A 90 -11.76 1.27 -6.46
C PRO A 90 -11.49 0.82 -5.02
N GLN A 91 -12.43 0.13 -4.36
CA GLN A 91 -12.22 -0.41 -3.02
C GLN A 91 -11.14 -1.51 -3.01
N GLN A 92 -11.18 -2.42 -3.99
CA GLN A 92 -10.17 -3.45 -4.14
C GLN A 92 -8.77 -2.85 -4.34
N MET A 93 -8.65 -1.85 -5.22
CA MET A 93 -7.35 -1.22 -5.52
C MET A 93 -6.81 -0.44 -4.32
N ALA A 94 -7.66 0.36 -3.65
CA ALA A 94 -7.27 1.09 -2.44
C ALA A 94 -6.81 0.13 -1.32
N PHE A 95 -7.55 -0.96 -1.09
CA PHE A 95 -7.18 -2.01 -0.14
C PHE A 95 -5.80 -2.59 -0.43
N LEU A 96 -5.53 -2.98 -1.67
CA LEU A 96 -4.26 -3.60 -2.07
C LEU A 96 -3.08 -2.63 -1.96
N ILE A 97 -3.26 -1.36 -2.35
CA ILE A 97 -2.21 -0.33 -2.20
C ILE A 97 -1.89 -0.11 -0.72
N ASN A 98 -2.90 0.05 0.13
CA ASN A 98 -2.70 0.23 1.56
C ASN A 98 -2.06 -1.01 2.21
N ALA A 99 -2.49 -2.21 1.81
CA ALA A 99 -1.90 -3.45 2.27
C ALA A 99 -0.42 -3.54 1.91
N TYR A 100 -0.07 -3.32 0.64
CA TYR A 100 1.33 -3.31 0.19
C TYR A 100 2.19 -2.35 1.02
N ASN A 101 1.75 -1.10 1.14
CA ASN A 101 2.48 -0.06 1.86
C ASN A 101 2.65 -0.40 3.35
N ALA A 102 1.60 -0.86 3.99
CA ALA A 102 1.64 -1.21 5.41
C ALA A 102 2.53 -2.46 5.65
N TYR A 103 2.41 -3.49 4.84
CA TYR A 103 3.28 -4.68 4.97
C TYR A 103 4.73 -4.39 4.59
N THR A 104 5.01 -3.44 3.68
CA THR A 104 6.38 -2.98 3.42
C THR A 104 6.98 -2.32 4.67
N VAL A 105 6.23 -1.45 5.35
CA VAL A 105 6.68 -0.86 6.61
C VAL A 105 6.91 -1.94 7.67
N GLU A 106 5.99 -2.90 7.85
CA GLU A 106 6.19 -4.02 8.80
C GLU A 106 7.42 -4.85 8.44
N LEU A 107 7.68 -5.11 7.16
CA LEU A 107 8.88 -5.83 6.72
C LEU A 107 10.17 -5.10 7.18
N ILE A 108 10.24 -3.79 7.00
CA ILE A 108 11.37 -2.98 7.50
C ILE A 108 11.49 -3.11 9.02
N LEU A 109 10.37 -3.01 9.77
CA LEU A 109 10.37 -3.10 11.22
C LEU A 109 10.87 -4.46 11.77
N THR A 110 10.87 -5.52 10.95
CA THR A 110 11.41 -6.82 11.35
C THR A 110 12.91 -6.81 11.56
N ARG A 111 13.63 -5.88 10.91
CA ARG A 111 15.10 -5.78 10.94
C ARG A 111 15.60 -4.42 11.47
N TYR A 112 14.74 -3.42 11.56
CA TYR A 112 15.10 -2.11 12.08
C TYR A 112 15.63 -2.18 13.52
N PRO A 113 16.71 -1.46 13.89
CA PRO A 113 17.43 -0.46 13.08
C PRO A 113 18.63 -1.01 12.27
N LYS A 114 18.77 -2.31 12.10
CA LYS A 114 19.95 -2.98 11.54
C LYS A 114 19.86 -3.16 10.01
N LEU A 115 19.45 -2.11 9.28
CA LEU A 115 19.44 -2.10 7.82
C LEU A 115 19.58 -0.69 7.28
N ASP A 116 20.26 -0.53 6.15
CA ASP A 116 20.41 0.72 5.39
C ASP A 116 19.60 0.70 4.09
N SER A 117 19.03 -0.44 3.73
CA SER A 117 18.20 -0.66 2.54
C SER A 117 17.24 -1.81 2.77
N ILE A 118 16.07 -1.78 2.12
CA ILE A 118 15.17 -2.96 2.07
C ILE A 118 15.89 -4.18 1.49
N LYS A 119 16.88 -3.97 0.61
CA LYS A 119 17.69 -5.05 0.03
C LYS A 119 18.45 -5.87 1.06
N ASP A 120 18.75 -5.31 2.22
CA ASP A 120 19.47 -6.00 3.31
C ASP A 120 18.62 -7.09 3.96
N ILE A 121 17.30 -7.10 3.72
CA ILE A 121 16.39 -8.17 4.19
C ILE A 121 16.48 -9.40 3.28
N GLY A 122 16.81 -9.20 2.01
CA GLY A 122 17.02 -10.26 1.05
C GLY A 122 18.40 -10.94 1.18
N SER A 123 18.77 -11.62 0.13
CA SER A 123 20.10 -12.19 -0.04
C SER A 123 20.54 -12.05 -1.50
N VAL A 124 21.77 -12.45 -1.83
CA VAL A 124 22.26 -12.47 -3.22
C VAL A 124 21.36 -13.31 -4.13
N PHE A 125 20.65 -14.30 -3.55
CA PHE A 125 19.80 -15.24 -4.29
C PHE A 125 18.31 -15.00 -4.11
N GLN A 126 17.90 -14.13 -3.19
CA GLN A 126 16.48 -13.92 -2.87
C GLN A 126 16.14 -12.44 -2.72
N SER A 127 15.25 -11.96 -3.60
CA SER A 127 14.64 -10.63 -3.49
C SER A 127 13.87 -10.48 -2.17
N PRO A 128 13.98 -9.33 -1.47
CA PRO A 128 13.24 -9.08 -0.22
C PRO A 128 11.71 -9.04 -0.41
N TRP A 129 11.22 -8.89 -1.62
CA TRP A 129 9.78 -8.86 -1.94
C TRP A 129 9.16 -10.26 -2.13
N LYS A 130 9.97 -11.31 -2.32
CA LYS A 130 9.49 -12.69 -2.59
C LYS A 130 9.10 -13.51 -1.38
N PRO A 131 9.67 -13.34 -0.16
CA PRO A 131 9.27 -14.13 0.99
C PRO A 131 7.78 -13.97 1.28
N LYS A 132 7.08 -15.10 1.48
CA LYS A 132 5.68 -15.13 1.90
C LYS A 132 5.61 -14.96 3.41
N PHE A 133 5.17 -13.81 3.87
CA PHE A 133 4.99 -13.49 5.29
C PHE A 133 3.67 -12.77 5.57
N ILE A 134 2.90 -12.52 4.53
CA ILE A 134 1.67 -11.74 4.56
C ILE A 134 0.49 -12.70 4.51
N LYS A 135 -0.26 -12.79 5.59
CA LYS A 135 -1.55 -13.48 5.56
C LYS A 135 -2.61 -12.50 5.05
N LEU A 136 -3.09 -12.69 3.82
CA LEU A 136 -4.06 -11.80 3.18
C LEU A 136 -5.03 -12.60 2.32
N LEU A 137 -6.32 -12.25 2.36
CA LEU A 137 -7.37 -12.90 1.56
C LEU A 137 -7.40 -14.43 1.73
N GLY A 138 -7.10 -14.92 2.93
CA GLY A 138 -7.09 -16.35 3.27
C GLY A 138 -5.88 -17.13 2.77
N THR A 139 -4.87 -16.48 2.16
CA THR A 139 -3.66 -17.12 1.65
C THR A 139 -2.39 -16.48 2.23
N GLU A 140 -1.26 -17.17 2.11
CA GLU A 140 0.05 -16.58 2.38
C GLU A 140 0.59 -15.92 1.11
N MET A 141 0.85 -14.62 1.17
CA MET A 141 1.32 -13.80 0.08
C MET A 141 2.68 -13.16 0.40
N SER A 142 3.38 -12.77 -0.64
CA SER A 142 4.54 -11.87 -0.60
C SER A 142 4.14 -10.47 -1.06
N LEU A 143 5.03 -9.49 -0.92
CA LEU A 143 4.85 -8.18 -1.54
C LEU A 143 4.75 -8.29 -3.07
N ASP A 144 5.59 -9.15 -3.70
CA ASP A 144 5.51 -9.44 -5.14
C ASP A 144 4.11 -9.95 -5.54
N ASN A 145 3.48 -10.82 -4.75
CA ASN A 145 2.13 -11.32 -5.07
C ASN A 145 1.09 -10.20 -5.03
N ILE A 146 1.18 -9.27 -4.06
CA ILE A 146 0.25 -8.13 -4.00
C ILE A 146 0.48 -7.21 -5.21
N GLU A 147 1.72 -6.87 -5.52
CA GLU A 147 2.05 -5.93 -6.59
C GLU A 147 1.90 -6.56 -7.97
N HIS A 148 2.64 -7.63 -8.24
CA HIS A 148 2.75 -8.16 -9.60
C HIS A 148 1.59 -9.07 -9.98
N ASP A 149 1.17 -9.97 -9.08
CA ASP A 149 0.14 -10.95 -9.39
C ASP A 149 -1.28 -10.40 -9.19
N THR A 150 -1.43 -9.26 -8.47
CA THR A 150 -2.75 -8.74 -8.16
C THR A 150 -2.97 -7.31 -8.68
N LEU A 151 -2.20 -6.30 -8.21
CA LEU A 151 -2.36 -4.92 -8.64
C LEU A 151 -2.05 -4.71 -10.13
N ARG A 152 -1.01 -5.38 -10.62
CA ARG A 152 -0.54 -5.31 -12.01
C ARG A 152 -1.10 -6.42 -12.89
N ALA A 153 -1.96 -7.30 -12.37
CA ALA A 153 -2.59 -8.34 -13.16
C ALA A 153 -3.37 -7.71 -14.34
N ARG A 154 -3.00 -8.10 -15.56
CA ARG A 154 -3.60 -7.55 -16.80
C ARG A 154 -5.11 -7.75 -16.82
N GLY A 155 -5.83 -6.71 -17.18
CA GLY A 155 -7.30 -6.70 -17.23
C GLY A 155 -7.95 -6.50 -15.85
N ARG A 156 -7.18 -6.39 -14.76
CA ARG A 156 -7.75 -6.16 -13.43
C ARG A 156 -7.97 -4.68 -13.15
N PHE A 157 -6.93 -3.89 -13.25
CA PHE A 157 -6.96 -2.44 -13.04
C PHE A 157 -6.35 -1.67 -14.22
N ASP A 158 -5.22 -2.16 -14.76
CA ASP A 158 -4.46 -1.62 -15.91
C ASP A 158 -4.09 -0.13 -15.74
N ASP A 159 -3.95 0.34 -14.49
CA ASP A 159 -3.63 1.73 -14.15
C ASP A 159 -2.15 1.86 -13.78
N PRO A 160 -1.30 2.45 -14.65
CA PRO A 160 0.14 2.56 -14.40
C PRO A 160 0.47 3.51 -13.23
N ARG A 161 -0.48 4.32 -12.76
CA ARG A 161 -0.27 5.22 -11.62
C ARG A 161 -0.11 4.47 -10.30
N VAL A 162 -0.42 3.15 -10.27
CA VAL A 162 -0.13 2.28 -9.13
C VAL A 162 1.35 2.36 -8.73
N HIS A 163 2.25 2.51 -9.72
CA HIS A 163 3.70 2.64 -9.47
C HIS A 163 4.09 3.89 -8.68
N PHE A 164 3.23 4.89 -8.58
CA PHE A 164 3.42 6.07 -7.75
C PHE A 164 2.68 6.00 -6.42
N ALA A 165 1.88 4.96 -6.21
CA ALA A 165 1.09 4.74 -5.01
C ALA A 165 1.72 3.71 -4.05
N VAL A 166 2.44 2.72 -4.60
CA VAL A 166 3.18 1.72 -3.81
C VAL A 166 4.58 2.21 -3.48
N ASN A 167 5.04 2.01 -2.24
CA ASN A 167 6.33 2.47 -1.76
C ASN A 167 7.17 1.31 -1.25
N CYS A 168 8.36 1.14 -1.81
CA CYS A 168 9.30 0.06 -1.48
C CYS A 168 10.32 0.44 -0.40
N ALA A 169 10.04 1.43 0.44
CA ALA A 169 10.88 1.89 1.54
C ALA A 169 12.26 2.46 1.12
N SER A 170 12.44 2.87 -0.14
CA SER A 170 13.70 3.46 -0.63
C SER A 170 13.57 4.95 -0.89
N ILE A 171 14.68 5.70 -0.84
CA ILE A 171 14.71 7.13 -1.20
C ILE A 171 14.29 7.34 -2.66
N GLY A 172 14.63 6.40 -3.56
CA GLY A 172 14.22 6.44 -4.96
C GLY A 172 12.73 6.23 -5.21
N CYS A 173 11.96 5.72 -4.23
CA CYS A 173 10.52 5.51 -4.36
C CYS A 173 9.75 6.83 -4.54
N PRO A 174 8.61 6.79 -5.22
CA PRO A 174 7.58 7.83 -5.07
C PRO A 174 7.24 8.06 -3.60
N ALA A 175 6.81 9.26 -3.27
CA ALA A 175 6.46 9.59 -1.89
C ALA A 175 5.36 8.64 -1.36
N LEU A 176 5.54 8.08 -0.17
CA LEU A 176 4.44 7.49 0.55
C LEU A 176 3.48 8.63 0.93
N ARG A 177 2.19 8.40 0.81
CA ARG A 177 1.16 9.40 1.06
C ARG A 177 0.91 9.54 2.57
N GLU A 178 0.63 10.76 3.03
CA GLU A 178 0.33 11.09 4.42
C GLU A 178 -1.04 10.60 4.91
N GLU A 179 -1.82 9.99 4.02
CA GLU A 179 -3.12 9.39 4.31
C GLU A 179 -3.30 8.10 3.51
N ALA A 180 -4.17 7.23 3.96
CA ALA A 180 -4.52 6.02 3.24
C ALA A 180 -5.24 6.35 1.92
N PHE A 181 -5.11 5.46 0.95
CA PHE A 181 -5.95 5.49 -0.25
C PHE A 181 -7.36 5.04 0.11
N THR A 182 -8.37 5.73 -0.41
CA THR A 182 -9.78 5.41 -0.21
C THR A 182 -10.53 5.38 -1.54
N ALA A 183 -11.56 4.55 -1.64
CA ALA A 183 -12.24 4.33 -2.92
C ALA A 183 -12.87 5.59 -3.51
N ASP A 184 -13.44 6.43 -2.67
CA ASP A 184 -14.09 7.70 -3.03
C ASP A 184 -13.11 8.75 -3.53
N ARG A 185 -11.83 8.67 -3.13
CA ARG A 185 -10.78 9.61 -3.51
C ARG A 185 -9.70 8.99 -4.39
N LEU A 186 -9.81 7.69 -4.72
CA LEU A 186 -8.73 6.93 -5.37
C LEU A 186 -8.22 7.62 -6.64
N GLU A 187 -9.13 8.06 -7.50
CA GLU A 187 -8.78 8.72 -8.77
C GLU A 187 -7.95 9.99 -8.55
N VAL A 188 -8.40 10.84 -7.61
CA VAL A 188 -7.69 12.07 -7.24
C VAL A 188 -6.36 11.77 -6.58
N GLN A 189 -6.32 10.80 -5.66
CA GLN A 189 -5.11 10.42 -4.94
C GLN A 189 -4.04 9.83 -5.89
N LEU A 190 -4.43 9.01 -6.86
CA LEU A 190 -3.50 8.47 -7.87
C LEU A 190 -2.94 9.56 -8.78
N GLU A 191 -3.79 10.51 -9.20
CA GLU A 191 -3.36 11.63 -10.04
C GLU A 191 -2.43 12.59 -9.28
N GLU A 192 -2.74 12.89 -8.02
CA GLU A 192 -1.85 13.69 -7.16
C GLU A 192 -0.49 13.01 -6.96
N GLN A 193 -0.45 11.68 -6.74
CA GLN A 193 0.81 10.95 -6.59
C GLN A 193 1.63 10.95 -7.88
N ALA A 194 1.00 10.75 -9.02
CA ALA A 194 1.67 10.88 -10.32
C ALA A 194 2.23 12.29 -10.51
N SER A 195 1.43 13.33 -10.25
CA SER A 195 1.85 14.72 -10.35
C SER A 195 3.00 15.06 -9.40
N ARG A 196 2.93 14.62 -8.12
CA ARG A 196 4.00 14.80 -7.12
C ARG A 196 5.31 14.17 -7.61
N PHE A 197 5.24 12.92 -8.07
CA PHE A 197 6.42 12.20 -8.56
C PHE A 197 7.03 12.84 -9.80
N MET A 198 6.20 13.19 -10.79
CA MET A 198 6.66 13.83 -12.02
C MET A 198 7.24 15.23 -11.79
N SER A 199 6.83 15.92 -10.71
CA SER A 199 7.37 17.22 -10.31
C SER A 199 8.73 17.14 -9.61
N ASP A 200 9.18 15.95 -9.18
CA ASP A 200 10.48 15.79 -8.51
C ASP A 200 11.63 15.81 -9.51
N ARG A 201 12.23 16.99 -9.66
CA ARG A 201 13.33 17.24 -10.59
C ARG A 201 14.61 16.47 -10.29
N SER A 202 14.73 15.91 -9.09
CA SER A 202 15.85 15.01 -8.77
C SER A 202 15.73 13.65 -9.48
N ARG A 203 14.51 13.28 -9.88
CA ARG A 203 14.17 11.97 -10.46
C ARG A 203 13.55 12.04 -11.85
N ASN A 204 12.98 13.17 -12.23
CA ASN A 204 12.29 13.35 -13.52
C ASN A 204 12.49 14.77 -14.01
N ARG A 205 13.20 14.98 -15.11
CA ARG A 205 13.52 16.30 -15.63
C ARG A 205 13.88 16.30 -17.10
N TRP A 206 13.65 17.42 -17.74
CA TRP A 206 14.24 17.71 -19.03
C TRP A 206 15.72 18.09 -18.86
N SER A 207 16.59 17.48 -19.65
CA SER A 207 18.01 17.84 -19.77
C SER A 207 18.22 18.61 -21.08
N ALA A 208 18.35 19.93 -20.98
CA ALA A 208 18.59 20.79 -22.13
C ALA A 208 19.90 20.47 -22.86
N GLN A 209 20.94 20.07 -22.12
CA GLN A 209 22.25 19.75 -22.67
C GLN A 209 22.20 18.54 -23.61
N GLY A 210 21.38 17.55 -23.33
CA GLY A 210 21.24 16.32 -24.15
C GLY A 210 19.95 16.27 -24.97
N GLU A 211 19.09 17.28 -24.90
CA GLU A 211 17.72 17.23 -25.45
C GLU A 211 17.00 15.94 -25.06
N THR A 212 17.18 15.50 -23.83
CA THR A 212 16.78 14.18 -23.33
C THR A 212 15.87 14.34 -22.11
N LEU A 213 14.87 13.52 -22.01
CA LEU A 213 14.05 13.39 -20.83
C LEU A 213 14.71 12.36 -19.89
N GLU A 214 15.32 12.85 -18.81
CA GLU A 214 15.91 12.02 -17.76
C GLU A 214 14.84 11.67 -16.73
N VAL A 215 14.56 10.37 -16.55
CA VAL A 215 13.47 9.91 -15.69
C VAL A 215 13.90 8.77 -14.78
N SER A 216 13.12 8.53 -13.75
CA SER A 216 13.34 7.45 -12.80
C SER A 216 13.43 6.07 -13.48
N LYS A 217 14.26 5.20 -12.91
CA LYS A 217 14.38 3.79 -13.30
C LYS A 217 13.07 3.00 -13.23
N ILE A 218 12.07 3.48 -12.50
CA ILE A 218 10.71 2.91 -12.46
C ILE A 218 10.11 2.78 -13.88
N PHE A 219 10.35 3.76 -14.74
CA PHE A 219 9.84 3.74 -16.13
C PHE A 219 10.55 2.71 -17.02
N ASP A 220 11.79 2.33 -16.68
CA ASP A 220 12.50 1.23 -17.34
C ASP A 220 11.94 -0.13 -16.89
N TRP A 221 11.79 -0.31 -15.59
CA TRP A 221 11.32 -1.58 -15.02
C TRP A 221 9.86 -1.90 -15.38
N PHE A 222 9.00 -0.89 -15.45
CA PHE A 222 7.56 -1.05 -15.58
C PHE A 222 6.99 -0.39 -16.85
N GLY A 223 7.83 -0.12 -17.84
CA GLY A 223 7.45 0.59 -19.07
C GLY A 223 6.27 -0.03 -19.81
N GLU A 224 6.10 -1.35 -19.74
CA GLU A 224 4.99 -2.05 -20.36
C GLU A 224 3.62 -1.70 -19.78
N ASP A 225 3.55 -1.39 -18.48
CA ASP A 225 2.27 -1.03 -17.84
C ASP A 225 1.74 0.32 -18.35
N PHE A 226 2.64 1.19 -18.85
CA PHE A 226 2.27 2.47 -19.47
C PHE A 226 1.78 2.33 -20.94
N ARG A 227 1.69 1.11 -21.46
CA ARG A 227 1.21 0.83 -22.82
C ARG A 227 -0.17 0.18 -22.87
N LEU A 228 -0.76 -0.10 -21.68
CA LEU A 228 -2.02 -0.83 -21.56
C LEU A 228 -3.27 -0.03 -21.95
N GLY A 229 -3.13 1.21 -22.39
CA GLY A 229 -4.24 2.02 -22.90
C GLY A 229 -5.02 2.77 -21.81
N HIS A 230 -4.58 2.77 -20.56
CA HIS A 230 -5.24 3.52 -19.48
C HIS A 230 -5.44 4.98 -19.86
N LYS A 231 -6.70 5.45 -19.90
CA LYS A 231 -7.05 6.81 -20.30
C LYS A 231 -6.41 7.26 -21.63
N GLY A 232 -6.20 6.32 -22.57
CA GLY A 232 -5.58 6.59 -23.84
C GLY A 232 -4.05 6.66 -23.83
N ILE A 233 -3.38 6.28 -22.73
CA ILE A 233 -1.92 6.20 -22.64
C ILE A 233 -1.46 4.88 -23.28
N THR A 234 -0.76 4.97 -24.39
CA THR A 234 -0.27 3.79 -25.16
C THR A 234 1.25 3.73 -25.26
N SER A 235 1.95 4.66 -24.63
CA SER A 235 3.42 4.70 -24.58
C SER A 235 3.91 5.56 -23.42
N LEU A 236 5.19 5.37 -23.03
CA LEU A 236 5.85 6.24 -22.05
C LEU A 236 5.84 7.70 -22.50
N ASN A 237 6.10 7.98 -23.78
CA ASN A 237 6.08 9.35 -24.29
C ASN A 237 4.68 9.98 -24.20
N ALA A 238 3.61 9.21 -24.46
CA ALA A 238 2.24 9.69 -24.26
C ALA A 238 1.94 9.98 -22.78
N PHE A 239 2.52 9.19 -21.85
CA PHE A 239 2.42 9.47 -20.42
C PHE A 239 3.19 10.75 -20.07
N PHE A 240 4.43 10.90 -20.49
CA PHE A 240 5.23 12.10 -20.20
C PHE A 240 4.63 13.37 -20.78
N ALA A 241 4.00 13.29 -21.96
CA ALA A 241 3.32 14.43 -22.58
C ALA A 241 2.23 15.04 -21.67
N ARG A 242 1.56 14.23 -20.87
CA ARG A 242 0.55 14.72 -19.89
C ARG A 242 1.14 15.53 -18.75
N TYR A 243 2.41 15.27 -18.41
CA TYR A 243 3.12 15.92 -17.31
C TYR A 243 4.25 16.83 -17.81
N ALA A 244 4.19 17.30 -19.07
CA ALA A 244 5.23 18.13 -19.65
C ALA A 244 5.49 19.42 -18.86
N ASP A 245 4.45 20.00 -18.25
CA ASP A 245 4.54 21.16 -17.36
C ASP A 245 5.29 20.89 -16.05
N LYS A 246 5.34 19.62 -15.62
CA LYS A 246 6.09 19.16 -14.44
C LYS A 246 7.53 18.81 -14.78
N LEU A 247 7.81 18.43 -16.02
CA LEU A 247 9.09 17.89 -16.47
C LEU A 247 10.04 18.93 -17.06
N ALA A 248 9.50 20.08 -17.53
CA ALA A 248 10.28 21.10 -18.20
C ALA A 248 9.88 22.51 -17.78
N ASP A 249 10.84 23.45 -17.89
CA ASP A 249 10.68 24.82 -17.39
C ASP A 249 10.21 25.78 -18.48
N THR A 250 10.69 25.59 -19.72
CA THR A 250 10.36 26.49 -20.83
C THR A 250 9.20 25.96 -21.69
N PRO A 251 8.40 26.83 -22.31
CA PRO A 251 7.37 26.41 -23.25
C PRO A 251 7.90 25.55 -24.39
N ALA A 252 9.08 25.87 -24.93
CA ALA A 252 9.68 25.11 -26.03
C ALA A 252 10.01 23.66 -25.64
N GLU A 253 10.56 23.45 -24.46
CA GLU A 253 10.86 22.10 -23.93
C GLU A 253 9.57 21.31 -23.68
N ARG A 254 8.54 21.96 -23.13
CA ARG A 254 7.22 21.33 -22.93
C ARG A 254 6.60 20.86 -24.24
N GLU A 255 6.67 21.70 -25.29
CA GLU A 255 6.15 21.32 -26.61
C GLU A 255 6.95 20.16 -27.22
N ARG A 256 8.27 20.07 -27.01
CA ARG A 256 9.06 18.91 -27.41
C ARG A 256 8.59 17.63 -26.71
N ILE A 257 8.34 17.69 -25.39
CA ILE A 257 7.83 16.54 -24.64
C ILE A 257 6.44 16.14 -25.14
N LYS A 258 5.55 17.10 -25.37
CA LYS A 258 4.21 16.88 -25.93
C LYS A 258 4.24 16.27 -27.33
N GLY A 259 5.24 16.60 -28.12
CA GLY A 259 5.45 16.03 -29.44
C GLY A 259 5.75 14.54 -29.44
N GLY A 260 6.05 13.93 -28.28
CA GLY A 260 6.10 12.50 -28.09
C GLY A 260 7.29 11.77 -28.74
N GLN A 261 8.29 12.51 -29.24
CA GLN A 261 9.49 11.94 -29.89
C GLN A 261 10.77 12.23 -29.08
N THR A 262 10.65 12.37 -27.77
CA THR A 262 11.74 12.71 -26.89
C THR A 262 12.61 11.49 -26.60
N LYS A 263 13.94 11.64 -26.66
CA LYS A 263 14.83 10.64 -26.10
C LYS A 263 14.59 10.50 -24.61
N VAL A 264 14.61 9.29 -24.10
CA VAL A 264 14.44 8.98 -22.68
C VAL A 264 15.70 8.34 -22.16
N ALA A 265 16.22 8.82 -21.05
CA ALA A 265 17.30 8.22 -20.28
C ALA A 265 16.82 7.90 -18.88
N PHE A 266 17.27 6.77 -18.35
CA PHE A 266 16.88 6.31 -17.03
C PHE A 266 17.97 6.64 -16.01
N LEU A 267 17.61 7.38 -14.97
CA LEU A 267 18.49 7.75 -13.88
C LEU A 267 18.71 6.59 -12.93
N ASP A 268 19.85 6.62 -12.22
CA ASP A 268 20.11 5.66 -11.15
C ASP A 268 19.07 5.75 -10.05
N TYR A 269 18.82 4.61 -9.42
CA TYR A 269 17.81 4.50 -8.37
C TYR A 269 18.47 4.42 -7.00
N ASP A 270 18.09 5.32 -6.08
CA ASP A 270 18.62 5.33 -4.72
C ASP A 270 17.89 4.30 -3.85
N TRP A 271 18.58 3.20 -3.54
CA TRP A 271 18.07 2.10 -2.73
C TRP A 271 18.25 2.32 -1.22
N LYS A 272 18.85 3.42 -0.78
CA LYS A 272 18.94 3.72 0.66
C LYS A 272 17.58 3.78 1.28
N LEU A 273 17.49 3.30 2.53
CA LEU A 273 16.24 3.34 3.29
C LEU A 273 15.73 4.79 3.41
N ASN A 274 14.45 4.99 3.18
CA ASN A 274 13.79 6.29 3.33
C ASN A 274 13.50 6.64 4.81
N ASP A 275 14.48 6.39 5.69
CA ASP A 275 14.37 6.66 7.14
C ASP A 275 14.57 8.14 7.45
N ALA A 276 13.60 8.75 8.10
CA ALA A 276 13.75 10.05 8.76
C ALA A 276 14.46 9.82 10.09
N LYS A 277 15.79 9.71 10.05
CA LYS A 277 16.60 9.67 11.29
C LYS A 277 16.28 10.89 12.12
N ALA A 278 16.05 10.68 13.44
CA ALA A 278 15.80 11.73 14.41
C ALA A 278 16.99 12.68 14.55
#